data_217e7e6c928a2be78b9cb0a3aed531ac
#
_entry.id   217e7e6c928a2be78b9cb0a3aed531ac
#
_cell.length_a   1.000
_cell.length_b   1.000
_cell.length_c   1.000
_cell.angle_alpha   90.00
_cell.angle_beta   90.00
_cell.angle_gamma   90.00
#
_symmetry.space_group_name_H-M   'P 1'
#
loop_
_entity.id
_entity.type
_entity.pdbx_description
1 polymer ?
#
loop_
_entity_poly.entity_id
_entity_poly.type
_entity_poly.pdbx_seq_one_letter_code
_entity_poly.pdbx_strand_id
1 'polypeptide(L)'
;MKSNNKKFAIISVSDKRNIDKLAKELISQKYIILSTGGTAKFLTAKKIKNIAISDFTEFEEILEGRVKTLHPKIHAGILAKNQSSLSNLKKLDYYLIDMVVVNLYPFENTISKKNCTFENAIENIDI
;
A
#
# COMPACT_ATOMS: atom_id res chain seq x y z
N MET A 1 1.21 24.48 11.19
CA MET A 1 1.16 24.20 10.43
C MET A 1 0.37 23.59 9.97
N LYS A 2 -0.07 23.51 9.70
CA LYS A 2 -0.78 23.09 9.26
C LYS A 2 -0.90 22.56 8.27
N SER A 3 -0.95 22.81 8.09
CA SER A 3 -1.32 22.55 6.96
C SER A 3 -1.07 21.35 6.43
N ASN A 4 -0.25 20.85 6.71
CA ASN A 4 0.08 19.64 6.16
C ASN A 4 -0.39 18.51 6.94
N ASN A 5 -1.58 18.63 7.47
CA ASN A 5 -2.19 17.54 8.16
C ASN A 5 -2.79 16.53 7.19
N LYS A 6 -2.05 16.23 6.12
CA LYS A 6 -2.44 15.16 5.23
C LYS A 6 -2.23 13.83 5.94
N LYS A 7 -3.26 12.99 5.93
CA LYS A 7 -3.18 11.65 6.48
C LYS A 7 -3.14 10.65 5.32
N PHE A 8 -2.18 9.74 5.36
CA PHE A 8 -2.01 8.76 4.30
C PHE A 8 -2.28 7.35 4.82
N ALA A 9 -3.00 6.59 4.03
CA ALA A 9 -3.24 5.18 4.29
C ALA A 9 -2.78 4.37 3.08
N ILE A 10 -1.96 3.36 3.31
CA ILE A 10 -1.57 2.43 2.25
C ILE A 10 -2.53 1.25 2.31
N ILE A 11 -3.12 0.90 1.18
CA ILE A 11 -3.91 -0.31 1.04
C ILE A 11 -3.27 -1.18 -0.02
N SER A 12 -2.81 -2.35 0.39
CA SER A 12 -2.19 -3.33 -0.49
C SER A 12 -2.66 -4.70 -0.06
N VAL A 13 -3.68 -5.21 -0.72
CA VAL A 13 -4.37 -6.42 -0.27
C VAL A 13 -4.53 -7.42 -1.41
N SER A 14 -4.42 -8.69 -1.05
CA SER A 14 -4.72 -9.81 -1.96
C SER A 14 -6.23 -10.02 -2.00
N ASP A 15 -6.85 -10.26 -0.85
CA ASP A 15 -8.30 -10.39 -0.73
C ASP A 15 -8.91 -9.00 -0.59
N LYS A 16 -9.80 -8.64 -1.50
CA LYS A 16 -10.34 -7.29 -1.59
C LYS A 16 -11.76 -7.16 -1.05
N ARG A 17 -12.24 -8.17 -0.33
CA ARG A 17 -13.59 -8.11 0.24
C ARG A 17 -13.70 -6.95 1.22
N ASN A 18 -14.74 -6.16 1.06
CA ASN A 18 -15.03 -4.99 1.89
C ASN A 18 -14.00 -3.87 1.85
N ILE A 19 -13.00 -3.97 0.97
CA ILE A 19 -11.96 -2.93 0.84
C ILE A 19 -12.57 -1.63 0.31
N ASP A 20 -13.58 -1.72 -0.57
CA ASP A 20 -14.26 -0.54 -1.07
C ASP A 20 -14.96 0.22 0.07
N LYS A 21 -15.57 -0.51 1.00
CA LYS A 21 -16.23 0.11 2.15
C LYS A 21 -15.22 0.78 3.07
N LEU A 22 -14.11 0.11 3.36
CA LEU A 22 -13.05 0.66 4.18
C LEU A 22 -12.45 1.91 3.53
N ALA A 23 -12.18 1.84 2.23
CA ALA A 23 -11.59 2.96 1.51
C ALA A 23 -12.49 4.19 1.54
N LYS A 24 -13.81 3.99 1.34
CA LYS A 24 -14.76 5.08 1.40
C LYS A 24 -14.79 5.73 2.79
N GLU A 25 -14.73 4.89 3.83
CA GLU A 25 -14.70 5.40 5.20
C GLU A 25 -13.41 6.19 5.45
N LEU A 26 -12.28 5.71 5.00
CA LEU A 26 -11.02 6.41 5.15
C LEU A 26 -11.04 7.77 4.45
N ILE A 27 -11.61 7.83 3.27
CA ILE A 27 -11.75 9.10 2.54
C ILE A 27 -12.64 10.07 3.32
N SER A 28 -13.73 9.57 3.91
CA SER A 28 -14.61 10.41 4.72
C SER A 28 -13.87 10.97 5.94
N GLN A 29 -12.84 10.26 6.42
CA GLN A 29 -12.01 10.69 7.53
C GLN A 29 -10.80 11.51 7.06
N LYS A 30 -10.79 11.92 5.79
CA LYS A 30 -9.77 12.78 5.20
C LYS A 30 -8.42 12.08 4.93
N TYR A 31 -8.43 10.76 4.82
CA TYR A 31 -7.22 10.04 4.41
C TYR A 31 -7.04 10.11 2.89
N ILE A 32 -5.78 10.18 2.49
CA ILE A 32 -5.39 10.00 1.09
C ILE A 32 -4.95 8.54 0.95
N ILE A 33 -5.53 7.82 0.01
CA ILE A 33 -5.27 6.40 -0.15
C ILE A 33 -4.14 6.19 -1.16
N LEU A 34 -3.12 5.44 -0.74
CA LEU A 34 -2.05 4.96 -1.60
C LEU A 34 -2.30 3.48 -1.81
N SER A 35 -2.21 3.02 -3.05
CA SER A 35 -2.57 1.64 -3.35
C SER A 35 -1.61 1.00 -4.34
N THR A 36 -1.46 -0.31 -4.25
CA THR A 36 -0.60 -1.06 -5.16
C THR A 36 -1.43 -1.75 -6.24
N GLY A 37 -0.82 -2.02 -7.35
CA GLY A 37 -1.28 -2.82 -8.49
C GLY A 37 -2.75 -3.16 -8.56
N GLY A 38 -3.09 -4.39 -8.21
CA GLY A 38 -4.48 -4.87 -8.28
C GLY A 38 -5.43 -4.13 -7.36
N THR A 39 -4.96 -3.68 -6.20
CA THR A 39 -5.77 -2.88 -5.28
C THR A 39 -6.12 -1.53 -5.92
N ALA A 40 -5.14 -0.89 -6.57
CA ALA A 40 -5.39 0.37 -7.27
C ALA A 40 -6.44 0.20 -8.36
N LYS A 41 -6.33 -0.86 -9.14
CA LYS A 41 -7.31 -1.17 -10.18
C LYS A 41 -8.70 -1.40 -9.60
N PHE A 42 -8.78 -2.15 -8.52
CA PHE A 42 -10.05 -2.42 -7.85
C PHE A 42 -10.72 -1.14 -7.36
N LEU A 43 -9.96 -0.28 -6.69
CA LEU A 43 -10.50 0.96 -6.16
C LEU A 43 -10.92 1.91 -7.27
N THR A 44 -10.11 2.01 -8.32
CA THR A 44 -10.42 2.87 -9.46
C THR A 44 -11.69 2.38 -10.18
N ALA A 45 -11.85 1.06 -10.33
CA ALA A 45 -13.05 0.50 -10.93
C ALA A 45 -14.31 0.81 -10.11
N LYS A 46 -14.16 0.98 -8.80
CA LYS A 46 -15.25 1.36 -7.90
C LYS A 46 -15.40 2.89 -7.79
N LYS A 47 -14.65 3.63 -8.59
CA LYS A 47 -14.65 5.10 -8.60
C LYS A 47 -14.24 5.70 -7.27
N ILE A 48 -13.33 5.03 -6.58
CA ILE A 48 -12.77 5.48 -5.31
C ILE A 48 -11.42 6.12 -5.58
N LYS A 49 -11.26 7.37 -5.17
CA LYS A 49 -10.03 8.12 -5.41
C LYS A 49 -8.87 7.48 -4.67
N ASN A 50 -7.77 7.23 -5.39
CA ASN A 50 -6.58 6.67 -4.79
C ASN A 50 -5.37 7.07 -5.65
N ILE A 51 -4.18 6.99 -5.06
CA ILE A 51 -2.93 7.29 -5.75
C ILE A 51 -2.12 6.00 -5.81
N ALA A 52 -1.70 5.62 -7.00
CA ALA A 52 -0.85 4.44 -7.15
C ALA A 52 0.49 4.68 -6.45
N ILE A 53 1.00 3.65 -5.77
CA ILE A 53 2.29 3.76 -5.09
C ILE A 53 3.40 4.19 -6.05
N SER A 54 3.39 3.68 -7.29
CA SER A 54 4.39 4.06 -8.27
C SER A 54 4.37 5.56 -8.59
N ASP A 55 3.20 6.17 -8.57
CA ASP A 55 3.09 7.62 -8.76
C ASP A 55 3.57 8.38 -7.54
N PHE A 56 3.30 7.85 -6.36
CA PHE A 56 3.71 8.48 -5.11
C PHE A 56 5.22 8.44 -4.92
N THR A 57 5.85 7.31 -5.23
CA THR A 57 7.30 7.14 -5.09
C THR A 57 8.07 7.61 -6.32
N GLU A 58 7.38 7.75 -7.44
CA GLU A 58 7.98 8.02 -8.75
C GLU A 58 8.94 6.91 -9.17
N PHE A 59 8.66 5.69 -8.72
CA PHE A 59 9.45 4.50 -9.05
C PHE A 59 8.47 3.39 -9.45
N GLU A 60 8.56 2.92 -10.68
CA GLU A 60 7.68 1.88 -11.16
C GLU A 60 7.96 0.55 -10.48
N GLU A 61 6.91 -0.24 -10.28
CA GLU A 61 7.12 -1.57 -9.75
C GLU A 61 7.86 -2.43 -10.75
N ILE A 62 8.73 -3.28 -10.25
CA ILE A 62 9.56 -4.16 -11.08
C ILE A 62 9.39 -5.61 -10.63
N LEU A 63 9.93 -6.53 -11.42
CA LEU A 63 9.86 -7.95 -11.15
C LEU A 63 8.42 -8.43 -10.96
N GLU A 64 7.55 -8.00 -11.89
CA GLU A 64 6.14 -8.39 -11.91
C GLU A 64 5.42 -8.02 -10.60
N GLY A 65 5.74 -6.85 -10.07
CA GLY A 65 5.10 -6.36 -8.86
C GLY A 65 5.68 -6.90 -7.57
N ARG A 66 6.74 -7.69 -7.63
CA ARG A 66 7.40 -8.17 -6.41
C ARG A 66 8.14 -7.06 -5.69
N VAL A 67 8.56 -6.03 -6.41
CA VAL A 67 9.21 -4.86 -5.85
C VAL A 67 8.35 -3.65 -6.18
N LYS A 68 7.66 -3.12 -5.21
CA LYS A 68 6.75 -1.98 -5.40
C LYS A 68 6.71 -1.01 -4.23
N THR A 69 7.02 -1.46 -3.03
CA THR A 69 7.00 -0.60 -1.85
C THR A 69 8.34 -0.46 -1.17
N LEU A 70 9.38 -1.09 -1.71
CA LEU A 70 10.73 -0.98 -1.18
C LEU A 70 11.34 0.35 -1.61
N HIS A 71 10.86 1.42 -1.00
CA HIS A 71 11.30 2.76 -1.32
C HIS A 71 11.40 3.56 -0.03
N PRO A 72 12.46 4.37 0.14
CA PRO A 72 12.61 5.17 1.37
C PRO A 72 11.39 6.01 1.70
N LYS A 73 10.70 6.53 0.70
CA LYS A 73 9.52 7.38 0.91
C LYS A 73 8.42 6.63 1.64
N ILE A 74 8.28 5.33 1.38
CA ILE A 74 7.27 4.48 2.03
C ILE A 74 7.73 4.11 3.43
N HIS A 75 8.92 3.51 3.55
CA HIS A 75 9.38 2.98 4.83
C HIS A 75 9.71 4.08 5.83
N ALA A 76 10.29 5.18 5.38
CA ALA A 76 10.54 6.30 6.29
C ALA A 76 9.21 6.88 6.79
N GLY A 77 8.21 6.96 5.92
CA GLY A 77 6.89 7.44 6.33
C GLY A 77 6.22 6.55 7.37
N ILE A 78 6.43 5.24 7.28
CA ILE A 78 5.88 4.28 8.24
C ILE A 78 6.65 4.31 9.55
N LEU A 79 7.97 4.41 9.48
CA LEU A 79 8.84 4.25 10.64
C LEU A 79 9.08 5.51 11.46
N ALA A 80 8.75 6.68 10.95
CA ALA A 80 8.95 7.92 11.66
C ALA A 80 8.06 7.97 12.90
N LYS A 81 8.64 8.30 14.04
CA LYS A 81 7.89 8.23 15.30
C LYS A 81 8.16 9.37 16.29
N ASN A 82 9.13 10.21 16.05
CA ASN A 82 9.43 11.30 16.97
C ASN A 82 9.72 12.59 16.19
N GLN A 83 9.92 13.69 16.92
CA GLN A 83 10.12 14.99 16.29
C GLN A 83 11.33 15.03 15.35
N SER A 84 12.40 14.36 15.73
CA SER A 84 13.59 14.29 14.89
C SER A 84 13.29 13.57 13.58
N SER A 85 12.59 12.44 13.65
CA SER A 85 12.18 11.68 12.46
C SER A 85 11.26 12.50 11.57
N LEU A 86 10.30 13.19 12.16
CA LEU A 86 9.36 14.03 11.41
C LEU A 86 10.08 15.18 10.71
N SER A 87 11.08 15.78 11.37
CA SER A 87 11.88 16.82 10.75
C SER A 87 12.66 16.29 9.55
N ASN A 88 13.17 15.07 9.64
CA ASN A 88 13.86 14.43 8.53
C ASN A 88 12.92 14.19 7.35
N LEU A 89 11.70 13.77 7.61
CA LEU A 89 10.71 13.60 6.54
C LEU A 89 10.45 14.92 5.82
N LYS A 90 10.30 16.01 6.57
CA LYS A 90 10.06 17.32 5.99
C LYS A 90 11.21 17.76 5.09
N LYS A 91 12.44 17.54 5.51
CA LYS A 91 13.63 17.90 4.72
C LYS A 91 13.67 17.19 3.38
N LEU A 92 13.15 15.96 3.34
CA LEU A 92 13.12 15.15 2.12
C LEU A 92 11.84 15.34 1.33
N ASP A 93 10.92 16.18 1.82
CA ASP A 93 9.59 16.35 1.26
C ASP A 93 8.83 15.02 1.23
N TYR A 94 9.01 14.25 2.29
CA TYR A 94 8.29 12.99 2.50
C TYR A 94 7.17 13.21 3.50
N TYR A 95 6.20 12.30 3.52
CA TYR A 95 5.04 12.39 4.39
C TYR A 95 4.97 11.21 5.34
N LEU A 96 4.40 11.46 6.51
CA LEU A 96 4.08 10.39 7.45
C LEU A 96 2.98 9.53 6.85
N ILE A 97 3.11 8.23 7.00
CA ILE A 97 2.07 7.28 6.61
C ILE A 97 1.39 6.81 7.89
N ASP A 98 0.11 7.09 8.00
CA ASP A 98 -0.62 6.94 9.25
C ASP A 98 -1.25 5.56 9.42
N MET A 99 -1.48 4.86 8.33
CA MET A 99 -2.16 3.59 8.38
C MET A 99 -1.68 2.68 7.26
N VAL A 100 -1.54 1.40 7.57
CA VAL A 100 -1.19 0.38 6.59
C VAL A 100 -2.24 -0.72 6.67
N VAL A 101 -2.85 -1.03 5.53
CA VAL A 101 -3.87 -2.07 5.43
C VAL A 101 -3.35 -3.13 4.47
N VAL A 102 -3.07 -4.30 4.98
CA VAL A 102 -2.53 -5.41 4.20
C VAL A 102 -3.19 -6.71 4.64
N ASN A 103 -3.20 -7.67 3.76
CA ASN A 103 -3.46 -9.05 4.14
C ASN A 103 -2.49 -9.94 3.38
N LEU A 104 -2.35 -11.16 3.84
CA LEU A 104 -1.38 -12.08 3.27
C LEU A 104 -1.88 -12.69 1.98
N TYR A 105 -0.97 -13.04 1.10
CA TYR A 105 -1.31 -13.83 -0.07
C TYR A 105 -1.83 -15.20 0.38
N PRO A 106 -2.72 -15.83 -0.40
CA PRO A 106 -3.35 -17.09 0.01
C PRO A 106 -2.41 -18.29 -0.22
N PHE A 107 -1.25 -18.27 0.45
CA PHE A 107 -0.23 -19.31 0.27
C PHE A 107 -0.76 -20.70 0.60
N GLU A 108 -1.41 -20.86 1.74
CA GLU A 108 -1.97 -22.14 2.14
C GLU A 108 -3.01 -22.65 1.16
N ASN A 109 -3.89 -21.76 0.71
CA ASN A 109 -4.89 -22.14 -0.29
C ASN A 109 -4.24 -22.55 -1.60
N THR A 110 -3.18 -21.86 -1.98
CA THR A 110 -2.45 -22.13 -3.22
C THR A 110 -1.77 -23.50 -3.17
N ILE A 111 -1.03 -23.79 -2.11
CA ILE A 111 -0.32 -25.07 -2.00
C ILE A 111 -1.24 -26.25 -1.78
N SER A 112 -2.48 -26.00 -1.31
CA SER A 112 -3.47 -27.05 -1.12
C SER A 112 -4.15 -27.48 -2.41
N LYS A 113 -3.99 -26.73 -3.49
CA LYS A 113 -4.61 -27.09 -4.76
C LYS A 113 -3.85 -28.22 -5.44
N LYS A 114 -4.59 -29.16 -6.05
CA LYS A 114 -3.98 -30.31 -6.73
C LYS A 114 -3.00 -29.90 -7.83
N ASN A 115 -3.26 -28.77 -8.48
CA ASN A 115 -2.46 -28.29 -9.59
C ASN A 115 -1.41 -27.29 -9.19
N CYS A 116 -1.14 -27.13 -7.89
CA CYS A 116 -0.16 -26.17 -7.43
C CYS A 116 1.25 -26.58 -7.89
N THR A 117 1.95 -25.67 -8.54
CA THR A 117 3.33 -25.86 -8.92
C THR A 117 4.20 -25.10 -7.91
N PHE A 118 5.51 -25.40 -7.92
CA PHE A 118 6.48 -24.67 -7.10
C PHE A 118 6.42 -23.17 -7.42
N GLU A 119 6.28 -22.83 -8.68
CA GLU A 119 6.18 -21.44 -9.12
C GLU A 119 4.91 -20.76 -8.56
N ASN A 120 3.77 -21.47 -8.56
CA ASN A 120 2.55 -20.94 -7.98
C ASN A 120 2.71 -20.67 -6.48
N ALA A 121 3.38 -21.58 -5.78
CA ALA A 121 3.63 -21.42 -4.36
C ALA A 121 4.51 -20.19 -4.09
N ILE A 122 5.57 -20.02 -4.87
CA ILE A 122 6.48 -18.88 -4.72
C ILE A 122 5.76 -17.56 -4.97
N GLU A 123 4.89 -17.50 -5.98
CA GLU A 123 4.15 -16.28 -6.30
C GLU A 123 3.24 -15.82 -5.16
N ASN A 124 2.89 -16.73 -4.26
CA ASN A 124 2.02 -16.42 -3.13
C ASN A 124 2.76 -16.30 -1.81
N ILE A 125 4.09 -16.29 -1.83
CA ILE A 125 4.87 -15.98 -0.64
C ILE A 125 4.84 -14.47 -0.44
N ASP A 126 4.54 -14.06 0.78
CA ASP A 126 4.47 -12.65 1.12
C ASP A 126 5.89 -12.09 1.33
N ILE A 127 6.17 -10.96 0.72
CA ILE A 127 7.48 -10.32 0.84
C ILE A 127 7.35 -8.91 1.49
#